data_0d3302846aa981c0964047d3d71b32eb
#
_entry.id   0d3302846aa981c0964047d3d71b32eb
#
_cell.length_a   1.000
_cell.length_b   1.000
_cell.length_c   1.000
_cell.angle_alpha   90.00
_cell.angle_beta   90.00
_cell.angle_gamma   90.00
#
_symmetry.space_group_name_H-M   'P 1'
#
loop_
_entity.id
_entity.type
_entity.pdbx_description
1 polymer ?
#
loop_
_entity_poly.entity_id
_entity_poly.type
_entity_poly.pdbx_seq_one_letter_code
_entity_poly.pdbx_strand_id
1 'polypeptide(L)'
;MDKFELLKQYFGHDSFRDGQENIIDNISSGRDALCIMPTGGGKSICYQIPALMSDGIAIVISPLISLMKDQVTSLNQNGIRAAYINSTLTPAQQSRAIYNAMRGEYKLIYVAPERLEAPAFLNLCNSIKISLIAVDEAHCVSQWGHDFRTSYLKISDFISKLDDRPVVSAFTATATDAVKRDILNLLGLKNPFEITTGFDRKNLFFAVKRPQNKQKELLAIVSEHKNQSGIIYCATRKNVEKVSDFLNENGYDSLIYHAGLSNEIRSKNQDDFINDRCNLIVATNAFGMGIDKPDVRFVVHYNMPKNLENYYQEAGRAGRDGENSDCVLLYSPGDVHTQKFFIENNDENAELTEEQREKIKKNDYYKLNEMVGYCTSTTCLRNYILNYFGEYHTNECKNCSACLKEYKLTDVTVDSQKILSCIIRTGQRFGTSTISAVLAGSKSENIYKYRLNNQSTYGIMSDKRRTVINELITRLIDEEYITQTEDKYPVLKVTQKSYPILKGQKSLTMRLAVKEELHREIQHTEVDKVLFDKLKERRKYLADKASVPPYVIFSDASLRDMCAKLPTNENDFLRISGVGIKKQEKYAKEFIPIIKEYKEEKF
;
A
#
# COMPACT_ATOMS: atom_id res chain seq x y z
N MET A 1 -19.46 17.49 -25.24
CA MET A 1 -18.91 16.11 -25.23
C MET A 1 -19.50 15.41 -24.04
N ASP A 2 -19.94 14.16 -24.24
CA ASP A 2 -20.41 13.35 -23.14
C ASP A 2 -19.25 12.73 -22.33
N LYS A 3 -19.56 12.12 -21.20
CA LYS A 3 -18.58 11.54 -20.31
C LYS A 3 -17.77 10.40 -20.95
N PHE A 4 -18.37 9.59 -21.84
CA PHE A 4 -17.71 8.49 -22.51
C PHE A 4 -16.76 8.97 -23.62
N GLU A 5 -17.17 10.00 -24.38
CA GLU A 5 -16.31 10.65 -25.37
C GLU A 5 -15.06 11.24 -24.70
N LEU A 6 -15.22 11.92 -23.55
CA LEU A 6 -14.10 12.46 -22.76
C LEU A 6 -13.18 11.35 -22.23
N LEU A 7 -13.77 10.27 -21.72
CA LEU A 7 -13.02 9.11 -21.22
C LEU A 7 -12.17 8.49 -22.35
N LYS A 8 -12.74 8.30 -23.52
CA LYS A 8 -12.03 7.74 -24.69
C LYS A 8 -10.97 8.70 -25.19
N GLN A 9 -11.33 9.97 -25.37
CA GLN A 9 -10.44 10.97 -25.97
C GLN A 9 -9.18 11.22 -25.14
N TYR A 10 -9.34 11.42 -23.83
CA TYR A 10 -8.23 11.85 -22.97
C TYR A 10 -7.55 10.68 -22.26
N PHE A 11 -8.28 9.64 -21.89
CA PHE A 11 -7.76 8.54 -21.07
C PHE A 11 -7.63 7.22 -21.83
N GLY A 12 -8.24 7.09 -23.02
CA GLY A 12 -8.13 5.89 -23.86
C GLY A 12 -8.88 4.68 -23.35
N HIS A 13 -9.94 4.88 -22.56
CA HIS A 13 -10.79 3.81 -22.03
C HIS A 13 -12.17 3.85 -22.67
N ASP A 14 -12.75 2.68 -22.96
CA ASP A 14 -14.07 2.55 -23.60
C ASP A 14 -15.22 2.50 -22.58
N SER A 15 -14.93 2.19 -21.33
CA SER A 15 -15.92 2.06 -20.26
C SER A 15 -15.35 2.51 -18.93
N PHE A 16 -16.23 2.95 -18.05
CA PHE A 16 -15.92 3.23 -16.66
C PHE A 16 -15.80 1.94 -15.85
N ARG A 17 -15.00 1.96 -14.79
CA ARG A 17 -14.96 0.90 -13.78
C ARG A 17 -16.19 0.99 -12.88
N ASP A 18 -16.48 -0.10 -12.17
CA ASP A 18 -17.60 -0.17 -11.23
C ASP A 18 -17.64 1.04 -10.29
N GLY A 19 -18.80 1.67 -10.21
CA GLY A 19 -19.07 2.83 -9.38
C GLY A 19 -18.59 4.19 -9.92
N GLN A 20 -17.62 4.25 -10.86
CA GLN A 20 -17.10 5.53 -11.39
C GLN A 20 -18.18 6.33 -12.11
N GLU A 21 -19.00 5.68 -12.93
CA GLU A 21 -20.06 6.34 -13.68
C GLU A 21 -21.08 7.01 -12.74
N ASN A 22 -21.53 6.31 -11.70
CA ASN A 22 -22.45 6.85 -10.71
C ASN A 22 -21.88 8.06 -9.97
N ILE A 23 -20.57 8.03 -9.64
CA ILE A 23 -19.89 9.16 -8.99
C ILE A 23 -19.90 10.38 -9.94
N ILE A 24 -19.47 10.16 -11.19
CA ILE A 24 -19.38 11.21 -12.21
C ILE A 24 -20.76 11.87 -12.42
N ASP A 25 -21.82 11.08 -12.54
CA ASP A 25 -23.19 11.58 -12.75
C ASP A 25 -23.69 12.42 -11.57
N ASN A 26 -23.45 11.95 -10.33
CA ASN A 26 -23.87 12.70 -9.14
C ASN A 26 -23.09 14.03 -9.00
N ILE A 27 -21.77 14.02 -9.19
CA ILE A 27 -20.97 15.26 -9.16
C ILE A 27 -21.41 16.22 -10.27
N SER A 28 -21.60 15.71 -11.50
CA SER A 28 -22.02 16.53 -12.65
C SER A 28 -23.43 17.07 -12.52
N SER A 29 -24.30 16.42 -11.75
CA SER A 29 -25.65 16.92 -11.41
C SER A 29 -25.66 17.99 -10.30
N GLY A 30 -24.50 18.35 -9.74
CA GLY A 30 -24.39 19.36 -8.69
C GLY A 30 -24.52 18.82 -7.26
N ARG A 31 -24.43 17.50 -7.07
CA ARG A 31 -24.52 16.85 -5.76
C ARG A 31 -23.13 16.63 -5.16
N ASP A 32 -22.94 16.94 -3.88
CA ASP A 32 -21.73 16.58 -3.14
C ASP A 32 -21.54 15.05 -3.13
N ALA A 33 -20.29 14.57 -2.99
CA ALA A 33 -20.02 13.15 -2.99
C ALA A 33 -18.97 12.74 -1.93
N LEU A 34 -19.18 11.58 -1.32
CA LEU A 34 -18.16 10.86 -0.54
C LEU A 34 -17.88 9.51 -1.19
N CYS A 35 -16.66 9.35 -1.69
CA CYS A 35 -16.23 8.22 -2.49
C CYS A 35 -15.10 7.46 -1.78
N ILE A 36 -15.40 6.26 -1.30
CA ILE A 36 -14.42 5.34 -0.74
C ILE A 36 -14.09 4.30 -1.81
N MET A 37 -12.88 4.40 -2.36
CA MET A 37 -12.43 3.58 -3.50
C MET A 37 -11.01 3.09 -3.25
N PRO A 38 -10.68 1.82 -3.56
CA PRO A 38 -9.35 1.27 -3.30
C PRO A 38 -8.25 2.04 -4.03
N THR A 39 -7.02 1.93 -3.56
CA THR A 39 -5.85 2.41 -4.29
C THR A 39 -5.79 1.73 -5.66
N GLY A 40 -5.58 2.50 -6.73
CA GLY A 40 -5.66 1.99 -8.11
C GLY A 40 -7.09 1.81 -8.65
N GLY A 41 -8.13 2.14 -7.89
CA GLY A 41 -9.54 2.11 -8.33
C GLY A 41 -9.92 3.21 -9.33
N GLY A 42 -9.01 4.15 -9.62
CA GLY A 42 -9.26 5.22 -10.59
C GLY A 42 -10.01 6.41 -10.01
N LYS A 43 -9.81 6.74 -8.73
CA LYS A 43 -10.39 7.91 -8.04
C LYS A 43 -10.26 9.20 -8.84
N SER A 44 -9.09 9.43 -9.45
CA SER A 44 -8.80 10.67 -10.17
C SER A 44 -9.76 10.93 -11.35
N ILE A 45 -10.13 9.89 -12.09
CA ILE A 45 -11.09 10.00 -13.21
C ILE A 45 -12.45 10.50 -12.72
N CYS A 46 -12.87 10.13 -11.51
CA CYS A 46 -14.17 10.49 -10.94
C CYS A 46 -14.35 12.00 -10.69
N TYR A 47 -13.26 12.77 -10.54
CA TYR A 47 -13.33 14.23 -10.47
C TYR A 47 -12.77 14.93 -11.72
N GLN A 48 -11.90 14.26 -12.48
CA GLN A 48 -11.33 14.82 -13.70
C GLN A 48 -12.36 14.92 -14.83
N ILE A 49 -13.19 13.88 -15.01
CA ILE A 49 -14.28 13.90 -16.03
C ILE A 49 -15.31 14.98 -15.72
N PRO A 50 -15.91 15.10 -14.50
CA PRO A 50 -16.81 16.22 -14.17
C PRO A 50 -16.16 17.59 -14.36
N ALA A 51 -14.86 17.73 -14.02
CA ALA A 51 -14.14 18.98 -14.26
C ALA A 51 -14.09 19.35 -15.76
N LEU A 52 -13.92 18.35 -16.64
CA LEU A 52 -13.91 18.56 -18.10
C LEU A 52 -15.30 18.87 -18.67
N MET A 53 -16.36 18.30 -18.08
CA MET A 53 -17.76 18.52 -18.48
C MET A 53 -18.28 19.89 -18.05
N SER A 54 -17.75 20.45 -16.97
CA SER A 54 -18.27 21.68 -16.34
C SER A 54 -17.57 22.92 -16.87
N ASP A 55 -18.26 24.07 -16.82
CA ASP A 55 -17.67 25.39 -17.02
C ASP A 55 -16.95 25.84 -15.74
N GLY A 56 -15.75 26.42 -15.90
CA GLY A 56 -14.93 26.88 -14.78
C GLY A 56 -13.74 25.98 -14.51
N ILE A 57 -13.14 26.13 -13.34
CA ILE A 57 -11.93 25.44 -12.90
C ILE A 57 -12.27 24.53 -11.72
N ALA A 58 -11.79 23.28 -11.75
CA ALA A 58 -11.86 22.39 -10.59
C ALA A 58 -10.63 22.57 -9.71
N ILE A 59 -10.83 22.71 -8.40
CA ILE A 59 -9.77 22.76 -7.40
C ILE A 59 -9.64 21.37 -6.77
N VAL A 60 -8.44 20.80 -6.85
CA VAL A 60 -8.13 19.49 -6.22
C VAL A 60 -7.22 19.72 -5.03
N ILE A 61 -7.75 19.52 -3.82
CA ILE A 61 -6.98 19.62 -2.58
C ILE A 61 -6.31 18.27 -2.31
N SER A 62 -4.98 18.25 -2.30
CA SER A 62 -4.20 17.04 -2.07
C SER A 62 -3.05 17.29 -1.09
N PRO A 63 -2.74 16.36 -0.19
CA PRO A 63 -1.70 16.57 0.83
C PRO A 63 -0.28 16.35 0.31
N LEU A 64 -0.11 15.97 -0.95
CA LEU A 64 1.10 15.36 -1.47
C LEU A 64 1.64 16.06 -2.70
N ILE A 65 2.75 16.75 -2.50
CA ILE A 65 3.42 17.55 -3.54
C ILE A 65 3.84 16.70 -4.75
N SER A 66 4.40 15.51 -4.49
CA SER A 66 4.82 14.59 -5.55
C SER A 66 3.65 14.10 -6.38
N LEU A 67 2.54 13.70 -5.72
CA LEU A 67 1.32 13.26 -6.41
C LEU A 67 0.72 14.36 -7.29
N MET A 68 0.68 15.60 -6.78
CA MET A 68 0.21 16.74 -7.57
C MET A 68 1.03 16.91 -8.85
N LYS A 69 2.37 16.82 -8.76
CA LYS A 69 3.28 16.94 -9.90
C LYS A 69 3.02 15.84 -10.92
N ASP A 70 2.88 14.59 -10.48
CA ASP A 70 2.64 13.44 -11.34
C ASP A 70 1.28 13.51 -12.03
N GLN A 71 0.22 13.86 -11.29
CA GLN A 71 -1.14 14.04 -11.84
C GLN A 71 -1.18 15.18 -12.87
N VAL A 72 -0.59 16.35 -12.56
CA VAL A 72 -0.53 17.48 -13.49
C VAL A 72 0.29 17.14 -14.73
N THR A 73 1.42 16.43 -14.59
CA THR A 73 2.23 15.99 -15.72
C THR A 73 1.43 15.04 -16.62
N SER A 74 0.74 14.07 -16.04
CA SER A 74 -0.10 13.12 -16.78
C SER A 74 -1.25 13.81 -17.51
N LEU A 75 -1.96 14.74 -16.85
CA LEU A 75 -3.04 15.50 -17.46
C LEU A 75 -2.55 16.34 -18.66
N ASN A 76 -1.44 17.07 -18.50
CA ASN A 76 -0.88 17.87 -19.57
C ASN A 76 -0.41 17.01 -20.76
N GLN A 77 0.15 15.82 -20.52
CA GLN A 77 0.50 14.87 -21.59
C GLN A 77 -0.73 14.33 -22.33
N ASN A 78 -1.85 14.18 -21.63
CA ASN A 78 -3.12 13.79 -22.22
C ASN A 78 -3.85 14.97 -22.93
N GLY A 79 -3.29 16.20 -22.88
CA GLY A 79 -3.86 17.40 -23.51
C GLY A 79 -4.87 18.15 -22.63
N ILE A 80 -4.94 17.85 -21.34
CA ILE A 80 -5.77 18.55 -20.36
C ILE A 80 -4.90 19.56 -19.62
N ARG A 81 -5.19 20.86 -19.75
CA ARG A 81 -4.41 21.90 -19.08
C ARG A 81 -4.64 21.89 -17.58
N ALA A 82 -3.61 21.57 -16.81
CA ALA A 82 -3.62 21.55 -15.37
C ALA A 82 -2.37 22.22 -14.78
N ALA A 83 -2.48 22.74 -13.57
CA ALA A 83 -1.39 23.32 -12.80
C ALA A 83 -1.44 22.85 -11.34
N TYR A 84 -0.36 23.08 -10.59
CA TYR A 84 -0.34 22.90 -9.14
C TYR A 84 0.16 24.16 -8.43
N ILE A 85 -0.30 24.38 -7.20
CA ILE A 85 0.11 25.48 -6.31
C ILE A 85 0.48 24.88 -4.96
N ASN A 86 1.78 24.83 -4.67
CA ASN A 86 2.32 24.28 -3.43
C ASN A 86 3.57 25.03 -2.95
N SER A 87 4.24 24.57 -1.89
CA SER A 87 5.39 25.22 -1.27
C SER A 87 6.69 25.13 -2.08
N THR A 88 6.75 24.30 -3.12
CA THR A 88 7.98 24.16 -3.94
C THR A 88 8.06 25.19 -5.06
N LEU A 89 6.99 25.90 -5.35
CA LEU A 89 6.97 26.95 -6.36
C LEU A 89 7.63 28.21 -5.83
N THR A 90 8.47 28.82 -6.67
CA THR A 90 8.97 30.19 -6.42
C THR A 90 7.84 31.21 -6.49
N PRO A 91 7.97 32.39 -5.85
CA PRO A 91 6.95 33.44 -5.94
C PRO A 91 6.57 33.82 -7.38
N ALA A 92 7.55 33.86 -8.28
CA ALA A 92 7.31 34.14 -9.70
C ALA A 92 6.50 33.05 -10.40
N GLN A 93 6.80 31.78 -10.13
CA GLN A 93 6.05 30.64 -10.66
C GLN A 93 4.61 30.62 -10.12
N GLN A 94 4.43 30.91 -8.83
CA GLN A 94 3.12 30.99 -8.20
C GLN A 94 2.28 32.12 -8.82
N SER A 95 2.85 33.32 -8.96
CA SER A 95 2.17 34.45 -9.60
C SER A 95 1.78 34.15 -11.04
N ARG A 96 2.63 33.48 -11.80
CA ARG A 96 2.33 33.04 -13.17
C ARG A 96 1.20 32.03 -13.22
N ALA A 97 1.18 31.04 -12.30
CA ALA A 97 0.11 30.06 -12.22
C ALA A 97 -1.24 30.73 -11.92
N ILE A 98 -1.27 31.66 -10.96
CA ILE A 98 -2.46 32.45 -10.62
C ILE A 98 -2.93 33.31 -11.82
N TYR A 99 -2.02 34.00 -12.48
CA TYR A 99 -2.34 34.82 -13.66
C TYR A 99 -2.96 33.99 -14.80
N ASN A 100 -2.37 32.83 -15.11
CA ASN A 100 -2.89 31.94 -16.14
C ASN A 100 -4.26 31.34 -15.73
N ALA A 101 -4.48 31.08 -14.44
CA ALA A 101 -5.76 30.61 -13.92
C ALA A 101 -6.87 31.66 -14.11
N MET A 102 -6.58 32.97 -13.82
CA MET A 102 -7.51 34.08 -14.06
C MET A 102 -7.91 34.22 -15.53
N ARG A 103 -7.05 33.80 -16.46
CA ARG A 103 -7.32 33.76 -17.90
C ARG A 103 -8.08 32.53 -18.37
N GLY A 104 -8.45 31.62 -17.45
CA GLY A 104 -9.13 30.36 -17.79
C GLY A 104 -8.28 29.36 -18.56
N GLU A 105 -6.94 29.44 -18.42
CA GLU A 105 -6.03 28.53 -19.15
C GLU A 105 -6.01 27.11 -18.58
N TYR A 106 -6.52 26.89 -17.36
CA TYR A 106 -6.54 25.59 -16.70
C TYR A 106 -7.94 25.06 -16.50
N LYS A 107 -8.10 23.76 -16.58
CA LYS A 107 -9.32 23.04 -16.19
C LYS A 107 -9.23 22.53 -14.76
N LEU A 108 -8.02 22.14 -14.29
CA LEU A 108 -7.79 21.66 -12.94
C LEU A 108 -6.60 22.40 -12.32
N ILE A 109 -6.74 22.77 -11.05
CA ILE A 109 -5.64 23.27 -10.22
C ILE A 109 -5.52 22.40 -8.97
N TYR A 110 -4.37 21.76 -8.81
CA TYR A 110 -4.03 21.02 -7.60
C TYR A 110 -3.44 21.96 -6.57
N VAL A 111 -3.90 21.90 -5.32
CA VAL A 111 -3.46 22.81 -4.26
C VAL A 111 -3.14 22.05 -2.98
N ALA A 112 -2.04 22.43 -2.31
CA ALA A 112 -1.74 21.93 -0.97
C ALA A 112 -2.65 22.63 0.07
N PRO A 113 -3.19 21.90 1.06
CA PRO A 113 -4.14 22.46 2.03
C PRO A 113 -3.59 23.67 2.81
N GLU A 114 -2.27 23.76 3.00
CA GLU A 114 -1.59 24.88 3.65
C GLU A 114 -1.65 26.19 2.82
N ARG A 115 -2.05 26.12 1.55
CA ARG A 115 -2.17 27.28 0.65
C ARG A 115 -3.58 27.85 0.56
N LEU A 116 -4.57 27.17 1.12
CA LEU A 116 -5.98 27.59 1.03
C LEU A 116 -6.24 28.94 1.69
N GLU A 117 -5.50 29.28 2.77
CA GLU A 117 -5.65 30.56 3.48
C GLU A 117 -4.77 31.69 2.89
N ALA A 118 -3.96 31.39 1.87
CA ALA A 118 -3.12 32.43 1.25
C ALA A 118 -3.99 33.49 0.55
N PRO A 119 -3.82 34.80 0.87
CA PRO A 119 -4.69 35.85 0.31
C PRO A 119 -4.74 35.86 -1.22
N ALA A 120 -3.61 35.63 -1.87
CA ALA A 120 -3.54 35.55 -3.33
C ALA A 120 -4.36 34.41 -3.92
N PHE A 121 -4.43 33.26 -3.22
CA PHE A 121 -5.22 32.12 -3.65
C PHE A 121 -6.71 32.33 -3.39
N LEU A 122 -7.09 32.89 -2.25
CA LEU A 122 -8.49 33.26 -1.95
C LEU A 122 -9.02 34.28 -2.96
N ASN A 123 -8.24 35.33 -3.28
CA ASN A 123 -8.60 36.32 -4.28
C ASN A 123 -8.77 35.69 -5.68
N LEU A 124 -7.90 34.73 -6.05
CA LEU A 124 -8.08 33.95 -7.28
C LEU A 124 -9.43 33.22 -7.25
N CYS A 125 -9.71 32.47 -6.20
CA CYS A 125 -10.91 31.64 -6.09
C CYS A 125 -12.22 32.46 -6.14
N ASN A 126 -12.23 33.69 -5.61
CA ASN A 126 -13.38 34.56 -5.69
C ASN A 126 -13.45 35.34 -7.02
N SER A 127 -12.38 35.31 -7.84
CA SER A 127 -12.34 35.98 -9.15
C SER A 127 -12.67 35.05 -10.33
N ILE A 128 -12.76 33.77 -10.10
CA ILE A 128 -13.01 32.75 -11.13
C ILE A 128 -14.20 31.85 -10.75
N LYS A 129 -14.84 31.26 -11.75
CA LYS A 129 -15.89 30.27 -11.51
C LYS A 129 -15.22 28.96 -11.11
N ILE A 130 -15.45 28.51 -9.86
CA ILE A 130 -15.03 27.18 -9.38
C ILE A 130 -16.18 26.21 -9.67
N SER A 131 -15.91 25.19 -10.48
CA SER A 131 -16.90 24.17 -10.84
C SER A 131 -17.02 23.06 -9.80
N LEU A 132 -15.89 22.71 -9.17
CA LEU A 132 -15.78 21.55 -8.27
C LEU A 132 -14.63 21.75 -7.30
N ILE A 133 -14.80 21.36 -6.05
CA ILE A 133 -13.71 21.10 -5.10
C ILE A 133 -13.62 19.58 -4.87
N ALA A 134 -12.51 18.97 -5.27
CA ALA A 134 -12.21 17.58 -4.98
C ALA A 134 -11.20 17.52 -3.82
N VAL A 135 -11.54 16.83 -2.74
CA VAL A 135 -10.66 16.60 -1.59
C VAL A 135 -10.09 15.19 -1.70
N ASP A 136 -8.84 15.10 -2.10
CA ASP A 136 -8.13 13.82 -2.18
C ASP A 136 -7.56 13.44 -0.80
N GLU A 137 -7.41 12.14 -0.55
CA GLU A 137 -7.03 11.57 0.75
C GLU A 137 -7.83 12.18 1.92
N ALA A 138 -9.16 12.26 1.74
CA ALA A 138 -10.07 12.92 2.67
C ALA A 138 -10.01 12.37 4.11
N HIS A 139 -9.52 11.14 4.32
CA HIS A 139 -9.28 10.57 5.65
C HIS A 139 -8.31 11.40 6.51
N CYS A 140 -7.50 12.28 5.88
CA CYS A 140 -6.60 13.19 6.60
C CYS A 140 -7.34 14.22 7.47
N VAL A 141 -8.63 14.44 7.29
CA VAL A 141 -9.44 15.34 8.13
C VAL A 141 -9.77 14.73 9.49
N SER A 142 -9.76 13.39 9.61
CA SER A 142 -10.19 12.67 10.81
C SER A 142 -9.01 12.33 11.72
N GLN A 143 -9.15 12.61 13.01
CA GLN A 143 -8.19 12.16 14.04
C GLN A 143 -8.15 10.63 14.18
N TRP A 144 -9.19 9.94 13.74
CA TRP A 144 -9.26 8.48 13.70
C TRP A 144 -8.67 7.90 12.40
N GLY A 145 -8.31 8.76 11.44
CA GLY A 145 -7.59 8.39 10.23
C GLY A 145 -6.17 7.89 10.55
N HIS A 146 -5.53 7.29 9.57
CA HIS A 146 -4.16 6.80 9.73
C HIS A 146 -3.08 7.88 9.46
N ASP A 147 -3.47 9.02 8.85
CA ASP A 147 -2.62 10.18 8.53
C ASP A 147 -3.38 11.49 8.78
N PHE A 148 -3.67 11.77 10.05
CA PHE A 148 -4.36 13.01 10.43
C PHE A 148 -3.49 14.23 10.15
N ARG A 149 -4.09 15.27 9.53
CA ARG A 149 -3.42 16.55 9.22
C ARG A 149 -4.27 17.73 9.64
N THR A 150 -3.76 18.54 10.54
CA THR A 150 -4.47 19.75 11.03
C THR A 150 -4.82 20.72 9.90
N SER A 151 -4.03 20.79 8.84
CA SER A 151 -4.31 21.62 7.65
C SER A 151 -5.61 21.24 6.92
N TYR A 152 -6.06 19.98 7.03
CA TYR A 152 -7.33 19.53 6.45
C TYR A 152 -8.56 20.08 7.17
N LEU A 153 -8.45 20.39 8.46
CA LEU A 153 -9.55 21.01 9.22
C LEU A 153 -9.92 22.39 8.66
N LYS A 154 -8.99 23.06 7.96
CA LYS A 154 -9.21 24.39 7.35
C LYS A 154 -9.98 24.35 6.04
N ILE A 155 -10.23 23.18 5.47
CA ILE A 155 -10.92 23.04 4.17
C ILE A 155 -12.36 23.55 4.26
N SER A 156 -13.08 23.21 5.32
CA SER A 156 -14.46 23.68 5.53
C SER A 156 -14.53 25.22 5.65
N ASP A 157 -13.60 25.82 6.40
CA ASP A 157 -13.48 27.26 6.52
C ASP A 157 -13.15 27.96 5.19
N PHE A 158 -12.28 27.33 4.39
CA PHE A 158 -11.98 27.80 3.04
C PHE A 158 -13.24 27.79 2.16
N ILE A 159 -13.98 26.68 2.13
CA ILE A 159 -15.21 26.55 1.34
C ILE A 159 -16.25 27.62 1.77
N SER A 160 -16.34 27.91 3.07
CA SER A 160 -17.27 28.91 3.60
C SER A 160 -16.93 30.36 3.22
N LYS A 161 -15.69 30.65 2.82
CA LYS A 161 -15.19 31.95 2.39
C LYS A 161 -15.36 32.21 0.89
N LEU A 162 -15.86 31.24 0.13
CA LEU A 162 -16.14 31.40 -1.30
C LEU A 162 -17.50 32.05 -1.49
N ASP A 163 -17.58 33.03 -2.40
CA ASP A 163 -18.81 33.74 -2.72
C ASP A 163 -19.91 32.80 -3.22
N ASP A 164 -19.54 31.83 -4.08
CA ASP A 164 -20.41 30.76 -4.54
C ASP A 164 -19.85 29.41 -4.10
N ARG A 165 -20.62 28.65 -3.30
CA ARG A 165 -20.21 27.30 -2.86
C ARG A 165 -20.26 26.31 -4.02
N PRO A 166 -19.13 25.78 -4.48
CA PRO A 166 -19.10 24.74 -5.51
C PRO A 166 -19.54 23.38 -4.97
N VAL A 167 -19.72 22.41 -5.86
CA VAL A 167 -19.86 20.99 -5.49
C VAL A 167 -18.58 20.54 -4.78
N VAL A 168 -18.73 19.78 -3.69
CA VAL A 168 -17.60 19.23 -2.93
C VAL A 168 -17.62 17.72 -3.02
N SER A 169 -16.52 17.14 -3.46
CA SER A 169 -16.34 15.69 -3.54
C SER A 169 -15.13 15.23 -2.72
N ALA A 170 -15.32 14.28 -1.85
CA ALA A 170 -14.29 13.72 -0.97
C ALA A 170 -13.90 12.31 -1.42
N PHE A 171 -12.62 12.05 -1.56
CA PHE A 171 -12.07 10.77 -2.02
C PHE A 171 -11.08 10.22 -1.02
N THR A 172 -11.19 8.92 -0.72
CA THR A 172 -10.20 8.20 0.09
C THR A 172 -10.12 6.74 -0.31
N ALA A 173 -8.98 6.11 -0.04
CA ALA A 173 -8.82 4.67 -0.25
C ALA A 173 -9.24 3.86 0.97
N THR A 174 -9.22 4.44 2.16
CA THR A 174 -9.43 3.75 3.43
C THR A 174 -10.27 4.62 4.34
N ALA A 175 -11.42 4.12 4.77
CA ALA A 175 -12.23 4.77 5.79
C ALA A 175 -13.04 3.73 6.56
N THR A 176 -12.87 3.71 7.88
CA THR A 176 -13.79 3.05 8.80
C THR A 176 -15.05 3.91 8.96
N ASP A 177 -16.11 3.36 9.54
CA ASP A 177 -17.35 4.12 9.77
C ASP A 177 -17.15 5.40 10.61
N ALA A 178 -16.19 5.37 11.53
CA ALA A 178 -15.83 6.57 12.32
C ALA A 178 -15.20 7.65 11.44
N VAL A 179 -14.23 7.28 10.60
CA VAL A 179 -13.57 8.18 9.65
C VAL A 179 -14.57 8.72 8.62
N LYS A 180 -15.47 7.88 8.13
CA LYS A 180 -16.54 8.28 7.20
C LYS A 180 -17.42 9.39 7.78
N ARG A 181 -17.89 9.22 9.03
CA ARG A 181 -18.69 10.24 9.73
C ARG A 181 -17.93 11.55 9.92
N ASP A 182 -16.64 11.48 10.25
CA ASP A 182 -15.81 12.67 10.39
C ASP A 182 -15.67 13.42 9.06
N ILE A 183 -15.40 12.70 7.96
CA ILE A 183 -15.32 13.31 6.63
C ILE A 183 -16.59 14.07 6.29
N LEU A 184 -17.76 13.45 6.48
CA LEU A 184 -19.07 14.07 6.21
C LEU A 184 -19.26 15.37 7.00
N ASN A 185 -18.94 15.35 8.29
CA ASN A 185 -19.18 16.46 9.20
C ASN A 185 -18.12 17.56 9.07
N LEU A 186 -16.82 17.18 9.09
CA LEU A 186 -15.73 18.15 9.14
C LEU A 186 -15.47 18.84 7.80
N LEU A 187 -15.80 18.22 6.67
CA LEU A 187 -15.78 18.87 5.36
C LEU A 187 -17.09 19.61 5.03
N GLY A 188 -18.12 19.46 5.84
CA GLY A 188 -19.41 20.13 5.63
C GLY A 188 -20.11 19.72 4.33
N LEU A 189 -20.10 18.41 4.01
CA LEU A 189 -20.76 17.88 2.81
C LEU A 189 -22.27 18.01 2.94
N LYS A 190 -22.94 18.51 1.87
CA LYS A 190 -24.39 18.75 1.84
C LYS A 190 -25.11 17.64 1.08
N ASN A 191 -25.90 16.83 1.79
CA ASN A 191 -26.67 15.72 1.20
C ASN A 191 -25.87 14.90 0.18
N PRO A 192 -24.67 14.41 0.55
CA PRO A 192 -23.75 13.82 -0.39
C PRO A 192 -24.26 12.50 -0.98
N PHE A 193 -23.83 12.19 -2.19
CA PHE A 193 -23.86 10.83 -2.71
C PHE A 193 -22.73 10.03 -2.05
N GLU A 194 -23.06 8.96 -1.35
CA GLU A 194 -22.09 8.12 -0.66
C GLU A 194 -21.93 6.79 -1.38
N ILE A 195 -20.69 6.44 -1.70
CA ILE A 195 -20.39 5.14 -2.32
C ILE A 195 -19.10 4.55 -1.77
N THR A 196 -19.14 3.24 -1.56
CA THR A 196 -17.95 2.41 -1.34
C THR A 196 -17.90 1.37 -2.46
N THR A 197 -16.88 1.42 -3.32
CA THR A 197 -16.77 0.51 -4.48
C THR A 197 -16.13 -0.83 -4.15
N GLY A 198 -15.88 -1.08 -2.85
CA GLY A 198 -15.20 -2.27 -2.37
C GLY A 198 -13.70 -2.08 -2.18
N PHE A 199 -13.12 -2.99 -1.40
CA PHE A 199 -11.68 -2.98 -1.06
C PHE A 199 -10.93 -4.15 -1.72
N ASP A 200 -11.63 -5.02 -2.46
CA ASP A 200 -11.00 -6.20 -3.04
C ASP A 200 -10.09 -5.87 -4.23
N ARG A 201 -8.81 -6.19 -4.08
CA ARG A 201 -7.78 -6.13 -5.11
C ARG A 201 -7.42 -7.55 -5.57
N LYS A 202 -8.22 -8.13 -6.46
CA LYS A 202 -8.13 -9.54 -6.90
C LYS A 202 -6.77 -9.93 -7.46
N ASN A 203 -6.06 -8.98 -8.06
CA ASN A 203 -4.73 -9.18 -8.64
C ASN A 203 -3.59 -9.20 -7.61
N LEU A 204 -3.84 -8.86 -6.35
CA LEU A 204 -2.81 -8.90 -5.32
C LEU A 204 -2.80 -10.26 -4.60
N PHE A 205 -1.64 -10.85 -4.49
CA PHE A 205 -1.39 -12.01 -3.64
C PHE A 205 -0.91 -11.56 -2.27
N PHE A 206 -1.63 -11.89 -1.21
CA PHE A 206 -1.23 -11.55 0.16
C PHE A 206 -0.55 -12.72 0.84
N ALA A 207 0.66 -12.51 1.35
CA ALA A 207 1.40 -13.51 2.09
C ALA A 207 1.95 -12.97 3.41
N VAL A 208 1.80 -13.75 4.48
CA VAL A 208 2.50 -13.54 5.74
C VAL A 208 3.47 -14.70 5.94
N LYS A 209 4.76 -14.38 6.01
CA LYS A 209 5.85 -15.32 6.27
C LYS A 209 6.48 -15.03 7.63
N ARG A 210 6.93 -16.09 8.35
CA ARG A 210 7.58 -15.99 9.66
C ARG A 210 8.97 -16.63 9.63
N PRO A 211 9.90 -16.02 8.88
CA PRO A 211 11.21 -16.60 8.67
C PRO A 211 12.06 -16.52 9.94
N GLN A 212 12.92 -17.51 10.13
CA GLN A 212 13.98 -17.47 11.16
C GLN A 212 15.04 -16.40 10.82
N ASN A 213 15.26 -16.17 9.52
CA ASN A 213 16.17 -15.15 9.00
C ASN A 213 15.46 -14.32 7.91
N LYS A 214 15.06 -13.09 8.25
CA LYS A 214 14.36 -12.18 7.35
C LYS A 214 15.21 -11.77 6.14
N GLN A 215 16.54 -11.64 6.29
CA GLN A 215 17.43 -11.26 5.19
C GLN A 215 17.48 -12.35 4.12
N LYS A 216 17.62 -13.62 4.55
CA LYS A 216 17.63 -14.77 3.62
C LYS A 216 16.30 -14.89 2.89
N GLU A 217 15.18 -14.69 3.59
CA GLU A 217 13.85 -14.72 2.99
C GLU A 217 13.63 -13.58 1.99
N LEU A 218 14.05 -12.36 2.36
CA LEU A 218 13.99 -11.21 1.47
C LEU A 218 14.78 -11.46 0.17
N LEU A 219 15.99 -12.02 0.29
CA LEU A 219 16.82 -12.32 -0.88
C LEU A 219 16.13 -13.34 -1.81
N ALA A 220 15.47 -14.35 -1.25
CA ALA A 220 14.70 -15.32 -2.04
C ALA A 220 13.57 -14.61 -2.80
N ILE A 221 12.78 -13.75 -2.13
CA ILE A 221 11.69 -13.01 -2.77
C ILE A 221 12.22 -12.11 -3.89
N VAL A 222 13.29 -11.36 -3.64
CA VAL A 222 13.88 -10.46 -4.66
C VAL A 222 14.43 -11.24 -5.84
N SER A 223 15.00 -12.43 -5.61
CA SER A 223 15.49 -13.29 -6.70
C SER A 223 14.39 -13.87 -7.58
N GLU A 224 13.21 -14.18 -7.00
CA GLU A 224 12.02 -14.62 -7.74
C GLU A 224 11.47 -13.50 -8.64
N HIS A 225 11.64 -12.23 -8.24
CA HIS A 225 11.19 -11.04 -8.96
C HIS A 225 12.31 -10.31 -9.71
N LYS A 226 13.30 -11.04 -10.20
CA LYS A 226 14.45 -10.45 -10.88
C LYS A 226 14.02 -9.51 -12.03
N ASN A 227 14.60 -8.31 -12.07
CA ASN A 227 14.32 -7.24 -13.06
C ASN A 227 12.89 -6.67 -13.00
N GLN A 228 12.15 -6.89 -11.92
CA GLN A 228 10.84 -6.30 -11.69
C GLN A 228 10.91 -5.18 -10.66
N SER A 229 10.02 -4.20 -10.79
CA SER A 229 9.94 -3.10 -9.82
C SER A 229 9.35 -3.57 -8.49
N GLY A 230 10.07 -3.29 -7.39
CA GLY A 230 9.67 -3.68 -6.05
C GLY A 230 9.94 -2.62 -4.99
N ILE A 231 9.09 -2.60 -3.96
CA ILE A 231 9.21 -1.70 -2.81
C ILE A 231 9.38 -2.54 -1.55
N ILE A 232 10.37 -2.20 -0.72
CA ILE A 232 10.63 -2.89 0.55
C ILE A 232 10.45 -1.89 1.69
N TYR A 233 9.42 -2.10 2.51
CA TYR A 233 9.11 -1.24 3.64
C TYR A 233 9.79 -1.71 4.93
N CYS A 234 10.46 -0.78 5.61
CA CYS A 234 11.11 -0.99 6.90
C CYS A 234 10.56 -0.02 7.95
N ALA A 235 10.49 -0.46 9.21
CA ALA A 235 9.95 0.36 10.31
C ALA A 235 10.87 1.52 10.72
N THR A 236 12.19 1.42 10.49
CA THR A 236 13.17 2.42 10.93
C THR A 236 14.18 2.78 9.84
N ARG A 237 14.73 4.01 9.89
CA ARG A 237 15.81 4.48 9.00
C ARG A 237 17.00 3.51 8.98
N LYS A 238 17.43 3.07 10.17
CA LYS A 238 18.54 2.12 10.33
C LYS A 238 18.28 0.77 9.63
N ASN A 239 17.02 0.30 9.63
CA ASN A 239 16.68 -0.93 8.91
C ASN A 239 16.67 -0.70 7.40
N VAL A 240 16.26 0.48 6.92
CA VAL A 240 16.33 0.84 5.50
C VAL A 240 17.76 0.76 4.99
N GLU A 241 18.69 1.43 5.69
CA GLU A 241 20.13 1.42 5.32
C GLU A 241 20.69 -0.01 5.32
N LYS A 242 20.51 -0.76 6.41
CA LYS A 242 20.99 -2.15 6.54
C LYS A 242 20.44 -3.11 5.49
N VAL A 243 19.15 -2.98 5.14
CA VAL A 243 18.51 -3.86 4.16
C VAL A 243 18.99 -3.50 2.76
N SER A 244 19.17 -2.23 2.44
CA SER A 244 19.72 -1.77 1.17
C SER A 244 21.17 -2.23 1.01
N ASP A 245 22.04 -2.03 2.01
CA ASP A 245 23.42 -2.50 2.00
C ASP A 245 23.49 -4.00 1.75
N PHE A 246 22.67 -4.78 2.48
CA PHE A 246 22.60 -6.23 2.31
C PHE A 246 22.18 -6.65 0.89
N LEU A 247 21.21 -5.96 0.28
CA LEU A 247 20.79 -6.25 -1.11
C LEU A 247 21.91 -5.91 -2.11
N ASN A 248 22.56 -4.76 -1.95
CA ASN A 248 23.66 -4.31 -2.81
C ASN A 248 24.86 -5.26 -2.72
N GLU A 249 25.22 -5.74 -1.52
CA GLU A 249 26.26 -6.76 -1.31
C GLU A 249 25.95 -8.09 -1.99
N ASN A 250 24.66 -8.41 -2.20
CA ASN A 250 24.22 -9.62 -2.89
C ASN A 250 23.89 -9.40 -4.39
N GLY A 251 24.28 -8.25 -4.96
CA GLY A 251 24.17 -7.98 -6.40
C GLY A 251 22.81 -7.46 -6.86
N TYR A 252 22.01 -6.92 -5.94
CA TYR A 252 20.73 -6.28 -6.24
C TYR A 252 20.81 -4.79 -5.93
N ASP A 253 20.99 -3.96 -6.96
CA ASP A 253 21.00 -2.50 -6.81
C ASP A 253 19.70 -2.02 -6.20
N SER A 254 19.78 -1.27 -5.10
CA SER A 254 18.63 -0.73 -4.41
C SER A 254 18.84 0.71 -3.96
N LEU A 255 17.78 1.52 -4.06
CA LEU A 255 17.73 2.90 -3.58
C LEU A 255 17.16 2.94 -2.16
N ILE A 256 17.54 3.97 -1.40
CA ILE A 256 16.99 4.20 -0.07
C ILE A 256 16.07 5.42 -0.05
N TYR A 257 15.01 5.38 0.80
CA TYR A 257 14.14 6.53 1.00
C TYR A 257 13.61 6.61 2.43
N HIS A 258 13.98 7.67 3.14
CA HIS A 258 13.48 7.97 4.49
C HIS A 258 13.64 9.46 4.82
N ALA A 259 12.93 9.95 5.82
CA ALA A 259 12.91 11.36 6.21
C ALA A 259 14.24 11.93 6.72
N GLY A 260 15.24 11.08 7.00
CA GLY A 260 16.60 11.50 7.39
C GLY A 260 17.51 11.88 6.22
N LEU A 261 17.11 11.59 4.98
CA LEU A 261 17.85 12.00 3.79
C LEU A 261 17.55 13.45 3.43
N SER A 262 18.50 14.12 2.73
CA SER A 262 18.25 15.45 2.18
C SER A 262 17.14 15.42 1.12
N ASN A 263 16.51 16.58 0.89
CA ASN A 263 15.43 16.68 -0.11
C ASN A 263 15.92 16.33 -1.52
N GLU A 264 17.17 16.69 -1.85
CA GLU A 264 17.79 16.40 -3.14
C GLU A 264 17.96 14.88 -3.35
N ILE A 265 18.48 14.17 -2.33
CA ILE A 265 18.68 12.72 -2.39
C ILE A 265 17.31 12.01 -2.46
N ARG A 266 16.33 12.45 -1.68
CA ARG A 266 14.98 11.88 -1.73
C ARG A 266 14.35 12.04 -3.11
N SER A 267 14.41 13.27 -3.66
CA SER A 267 13.88 13.54 -5.01
C SER A 267 14.59 12.71 -6.07
N LYS A 268 15.92 12.66 -6.03
CA LYS A 268 16.71 11.86 -6.97
C LYS A 268 16.36 10.37 -6.91
N ASN A 269 16.36 9.78 -5.71
CA ASN A 269 16.08 8.35 -5.55
C ASN A 269 14.62 8.00 -5.96
N GLN A 270 13.68 8.89 -5.68
CA GLN A 270 12.30 8.74 -6.15
C GLN A 270 12.23 8.83 -7.67
N ASP A 271 12.87 9.82 -8.29
CA ASP A 271 12.90 9.99 -9.74
C ASP A 271 13.60 8.80 -10.42
N ASP A 272 14.68 8.27 -9.85
CA ASP A 272 15.39 7.11 -10.40
C ASP A 272 14.53 5.84 -10.34
N PHE A 273 13.76 5.63 -9.26
CA PHE A 273 12.81 4.52 -9.16
C PHE A 273 11.63 4.67 -10.14
N ILE A 274 11.06 5.88 -10.22
CA ILE A 274 9.92 6.17 -11.09
C ILE A 274 10.28 6.03 -12.58
N ASN A 275 11.51 6.41 -12.96
CA ASN A 275 11.99 6.39 -14.34
C ASN A 275 12.67 5.06 -14.74
N ASP A 276 12.49 3.97 -14.00
CA ASP A 276 13.08 2.65 -14.26
C ASP A 276 14.63 2.66 -14.38
N ARG A 277 15.30 3.57 -13.66
CA ARG A 277 16.77 3.57 -13.56
C ARG A 277 17.26 2.61 -12.50
N CYS A 278 16.45 2.38 -11.48
CA CYS A 278 16.62 1.33 -10.48
C CYS A 278 15.27 0.69 -10.16
N ASN A 279 15.23 -0.64 -10.08
CA ASN A 279 13.99 -1.38 -9.90
C ASN A 279 13.62 -1.60 -8.43
N LEU A 280 14.55 -1.43 -7.49
CA LEU A 280 14.31 -1.67 -6.07
C LEU A 280 14.46 -0.40 -5.25
N ILE A 281 13.51 -0.20 -4.34
CA ILE A 281 13.60 0.85 -3.34
C ILE A 281 13.31 0.30 -1.96
N VAL A 282 14.19 0.59 -1.00
CA VAL A 282 14.02 0.26 0.42
C VAL A 282 13.66 1.53 1.16
N ALA A 283 12.53 1.54 1.86
CA ALA A 283 12.00 2.78 2.39
C ALA A 283 11.30 2.61 3.75
N THR A 284 11.14 3.73 4.46
CA THR A 284 10.13 3.84 5.53
C THR A 284 8.77 4.21 4.91
N ASN A 285 7.72 4.28 5.73
CA ASN A 285 6.39 4.78 5.34
C ASN A 285 6.42 6.20 4.73
N ALA A 286 7.52 6.96 4.91
CA ALA A 286 7.73 8.25 4.23
C ALA A 286 7.76 8.12 2.70
N PHE A 287 8.14 6.95 2.16
CA PHE A 287 8.02 6.60 0.75
C PHE A 287 6.66 5.97 0.53
N GLY A 288 5.66 6.77 0.48
CA GLY A 288 4.37 6.16 0.43
C GLY A 288 3.36 7.04 -0.24
N MET A 289 3.06 8.12 0.38
CA MET A 289 2.09 9.05 -0.14
C MET A 289 2.67 9.74 -1.38
N GLY A 290 1.96 9.63 -2.54
CA GLY A 290 2.32 10.34 -3.77
C GLY A 290 3.10 9.54 -4.83
N ILE A 291 3.26 8.23 -4.70
CA ILE A 291 3.86 7.41 -5.74
C ILE A 291 2.75 6.70 -6.52
N ASP A 292 2.67 7.02 -7.80
CA ASP A 292 1.67 6.46 -8.72
C ASP A 292 2.30 5.61 -9.83
N LYS A 293 3.39 4.87 -9.50
CA LYS A 293 4.02 3.91 -10.41
C LYS A 293 3.11 2.67 -10.57
N PRO A 294 2.54 2.41 -11.75
CA PRO A 294 1.53 1.37 -11.92
C PRO A 294 2.11 -0.05 -11.95
N ASP A 295 3.37 -0.21 -12.35
CA ASP A 295 4.04 -1.46 -12.67
C ASP A 295 4.92 -2.01 -11.53
N VAL A 296 4.61 -1.69 -10.28
CA VAL A 296 5.24 -2.32 -9.11
C VAL A 296 4.72 -3.76 -9.00
N ARG A 297 5.62 -4.74 -9.12
CA ARG A 297 5.25 -6.17 -9.14
C ARG A 297 5.26 -6.81 -7.78
N PHE A 298 6.01 -6.27 -6.82
CA PHE A 298 5.98 -6.78 -5.45
C PHE A 298 6.22 -5.68 -4.42
N VAL A 299 5.57 -5.86 -3.28
CA VAL A 299 5.79 -5.05 -2.07
C VAL A 299 6.13 -5.98 -0.92
N VAL A 300 7.29 -5.76 -0.30
CA VAL A 300 7.71 -6.51 0.88
C VAL A 300 7.67 -5.61 2.11
N HIS A 301 6.93 -6.02 3.12
CA HIS A 301 7.03 -5.43 4.46
C HIS A 301 8.07 -6.22 5.26
N TYR A 302 9.30 -5.70 5.32
CA TYR A 302 10.38 -6.30 6.10
C TYR A 302 10.12 -6.28 7.61
N ASN A 303 9.39 -5.26 8.07
CA ASN A 303 8.82 -5.17 9.40
C ASN A 303 7.30 -5.01 9.30
N MET A 304 6.57 -5.44 10.34
CA MET A 304 5.14 -5.25 10.44
C MET A 304 4.79 -3.75 10.48
N PRO A 305 3.85 -3.27 9.64
CA PRO A 305 3.35 -1.90 9.68
C PRO A 305 2.63 -1.57 10.99
N LYS A 306 2.36 -0.27 11.20
CA LYS A 306 1.69 0.23 12.41
C LYS A 306 0.26 -0.33 12.57
N ASN A 307 -0.47 -0.44 11.46
CA ASN A 307 -1.88 -0.89 11.43
C ASN A 307 -2.26 -1.44 10.04
N LEU A 308 -3.47 -1.97 9.93
CA LEU A 308 -4.00 -2.55 8.68
C LEU A 308 -4.25 -1.50 7.60
N GLU A 309 -4.61 -0.29 7.95
CA GLU A 309 -4.82 0.80 6.99
C GLU A 309 -3.51 1.16 6.28
N ASN A 310 -2.41 1.34 7.04
CA ASN A 310 -1.08 1.56 6.47
C ASN A 310 -0.64 0.36 5.60
N TYR A 311 -0.82 -0.87 6.13
CA TYR A 311 -0.51 -2.08 5.37
C TYR A 311 -1.25 -2.13 4.03
N TYR A 312 -2.56 -1.93 4.04
CA TYR A 312 -3.38 -1.97 2.83
C TYR A 312 -3.00 -0.87 1.82
N GLN A 313 -2.72 0.33 2.30
CA GLN A 313 -2.28 1.44 1.46
C GLN A 313 -0.89 1.21 0.84
N GLU A 314 0.06 0.67 1.61
CA GLU A 314 1.41 0.36 1.16
C GLU A 314 1.42 -0.85 0.22
N ALA A 315 0.74 -1.94 0.57
CA ALA A 315 0.56 -3.11 -0.28
C ALA A 315 -0.20 -2.78 -1.57
N GLY A 316 -1.19 -1.87 -1.49
CA GLY A 316 -1.98 -1.40 -2.63
C GLY A 316 -1.19 -0.63 -3.70
N ARG A 317 0.10 -0.33 -3.48
CA ARG A 317 1.00 0.21 -4.51
C ARG A 317 1.38 -0.82 -5.54
N ALA A 318 1.34 -2.10 -5.20
CA ALA A 318 1.56 -3.17 -6.15
C ALA A 318 0.40 -3.27 -7.16
N GLY A 319 0.71 -3.59 -8.40
CA GLY A 319 -0.25 -3.95 -9.44
C GLY A 319 -1.36 -2.94 -9.69
N ARG A 320 -1.08 -1.64 -9.72
CA ARG A 320 -2.08 -0.61 -10.03
C ARG A 320 -2.61 -0.68 -11.46
N ASP A 321 -1.81 -1.26 -12.35
CA ASP A 321 -2.19 -1.56 -13.73
C ASP A 321 -3.10 -2.78 -13.88
N GLY A 322 -3.45 -3.47 -12.78
CA GLY A 322 -4.28 -4.66 -12.76
C GLY A 322 -3.52 -5.98 -12.92
N GLU A 323 -2.21 -5.92 -13.18
CA GLU A 323 -1.36 -7.11 -13.30
C GLU A 323 -1.12 -7.79 -11.93
N ASN A 324 -0.95 -9.12 -11.96
CA ASN A 324 -0.68 -9.91 -10.76
C ASN A 324 0.57 -9.40 -10.04
N SER A 325 0.47 -9.22 -8.73
CA SER A 325 1.55 -8.66 -7.93
C SER A 325 1.53 -9.24 -6.50
N ASP A 326 2.70 -9.34 -5.89
CA ASP A 326 2.89 -10.00 -4.61
C ASP A 326 3.06 -8.99 -3.46
N CYS A 327 2.31 -9.19 -2.38
CA CYS A 327 2.39 -8.42 -1.14
C CYS A 327 2.82 -9.35 0.00
N VAL A 328 4.11 -9.30 0.35
CA VAL A 328 4.69 -10.23 1.32
C VAL A 328 5.05 -9.49 2.61
N LEU A 329 4.56 -9.96 3.74
CA LEU A 329 4.89 -9.44 5.06
C LEU A 329 5.79 -10.43 5.81
N LEU A 330 6.96 -9.98 6.24
CA LEU A 330 7.91 -10.76 7.04
C LEU A 330 7.71 -10.44 8.53
N TYR A 331 6.81 -11.18 9.17
CA TYR A 331 6.44 -10.97 10.56
C TYR A 331 7.44 -11.56 11.55
N SER A 332 7.69 -10.83 12.63
CA SER A 332 8.31 -11.36 13.84
C SER A 332 7.67 -10.76 15.10
N PRO A 333 7.63 -11.45 16.24
CA PRO A 333 7.11 -10.90 17.49
C PRO A 333 7.84 -9.61 17.94
N GLY A 334 9.13 -9.46 17.59
CA GLY A 334 9.88 -8.24 17.87
C GLY A 334 9.34 -6.99 17.16
N ASP A 335 8.62 -7.15 16.05
CA ASP A 335 8.00 -6.01 15.36
C ASP A 335 6.88 -5.39 16.21
N VAL A 336 6.16 -6.20 17.00
CA VAL A 336 5.09 -5.75 17.90
C VAL A 336 5.67 -4.83 18.98
N HIS A 337 6.82 -5.21 19.55
CA HIS A 337 7.50 -4.39 20.56
C HIS A 337 7.95 -3.05 19.98
N THR A 338 8.47 -3.06 18.75
CA THR A 338 8.84 -1.83 18.05
C THR A 338 7.64 -0.90 17.86
N GLN A 339 6.48 -1.45 17.44
CA GLN A 339 5.27 -0.64 17.27
C GLN A 339 4.71 -0.12 18.60
N LYS A 340 4.73 -0.92 19.66
CA LYS A 340 4.35 -0.46 21.00
C LYS A 340 5.24 0.68 21.47
N PHE A 341 6.57 0.57 21.25
CA PHE A 341 7.51 1.64 21.58
C PHE A 341 7.17 2.94 20.83
N PHE A 342 6.79 2.87 19.55
CA PHE A 342 6.36 4.06 18.80
C PHE A 342 5.06 4.66 19.33
N ILE A 343 4.09 3.84 19.74
CA ILE A 343 2.83 4.32 20.35
C ILE A 343 3.10 5.04 21.66
N GLU A 344 4.00 4.49 22.50
CA GLU A 344 4.34 5.06 23.81
C GLU A 344 5.13 6.38 23.72
N ASN A 345 5.96 6.54 22.68
CA ASN A 345 6.86 7.68 22.51
C ASN A 345 6.44 8.60 21.35
N ASN A 346 5.15 8.65 21.02
CA ASN A 346 4.64 9.55 19.99
C ASN A 346 4.40 10.95 20.55
N ASP A 347 5.37 11.85 20.36
CA ASP A 347 5.32 13.25 20.81
C ASP A 347 4.63 14.19 19.78
N GLU A 348 4.19 13.69 18.62
CA GLU A 348 3.59 14.51 17.55
C GLU A 348 2.29 15.22 17.96
N ASN A 349 1.73 14.87 19.11
CA ASN A 349 0.46 15.37 19.63
C ASN A 349 0.63 16.35 20.81
N ALA A 350 1.69 17.15 20.83
CA ALA A 350 1.97 18.10 21.94
C ALA A 350 0.84 19.12 22.18
N GLU A 351 0.06 19.46 21.15
CA GLU A 351 -1.06 20.40 21.22
C GLU A 351 -2.37 19.79 21.76
N LEU A 352 -2.45 18.46 21.92
CA LEU A 352 -3.65 17.77 22.37
C LEU A 352 -3.75 17.69 23.88
N THR A 353 -5.00 17.66 24.38
CA THR A 353 -5.25 17.42 25.82
C THR A 353 -4.85 16.00 26.21
N GLU A 354 -4.60 15.77 27.50
CA GLU A 354 -4.23 14.44 28.01
C GLU A 354 -5.31 13.39 27.72
N GLU A 355 -6.59 13.75 27.86
CA GLU A 355 -7.73 12.88 27.52
C GLU A 355 -7.76 12.50 26.02
N GLN A 356 -7.46 13.44 25.13
CA GLN A 356 -7.38 13.18 23.68
C GLN A 356 -6.20 12.25 23.37
N ARG A 357 -5.04 12.46 23.99
CA ARG A 357 -3.85 11.59 23.82
C ARG A 357 -4.15 10.17 24.28
N GLU A 358 -4.80 9.97 25.43
CA GLU A 358 -5.17 8.64 25.89
C GLU A 358 -6.15 7.93 24.96
N LYS A 359 -7.15 8.64 24.43
CA LYS A 359 -8.07 8.09 23.43
C LYS A 359 -7.35 7.64 22.16
N ILE A 360 -6.44 8.46 21.63
CA ILE A 360 -5.63 8.13 20.44
C ILE A 360 -4.76 6.91 20.74
N LYS A 361 -4.07 6.89 21.87
CA LYS A 361 -3.22 5.77 22.28
C LYS A 361 -4.00 4.47 22.39
N LYS A 362 -5.18 4.50 22.99
CA LYS A 362 -6.07 3.33 23.07
C LYS A 362 -6.50 2.83 21.69
N ASN A 363 -6.81 3.74 20.78
CA ASN A 363 -7.16 3.40 19.39
C ASN A 363 -5.95 2.81 18.63
N ASP A 364 -4.74 3.38 18.82
CA ASP A 364 -3.53 2.86 18.20
C ASP A 364 -3.20 1.44 18.68
N TYR A 365 -3.42 1.14 19.97
CA TYR A 365 -3.31 -0.23 20.50
C TYR A 365 -4.36 -1.17 19.90
N TYR A 366 -5.61 -0.72 19.74
CA TYR A 366 -6.64 -1.51 19.07
C TYR A 366 -6.22 -1.85 17.63
N LYS A 367 -5.79 -0.85 16.85
CA LYS A 367 -5.32 -1.03 15.48
C LYS A 367 -4.08 -1.93 15.38
N LEU A 368 -3.15 -1.80 16.35
CA LEU A 368 -1.99 -2.69 16.44
C LEU A 368 -2.42 -4.16 16.67
N ASN A 369 -3.39 -4.39 17.56
CA ASN A 369 -3.90 -5.74 17.82
C ASN A 369 -4.57 -6.34 16.57
N GLU A 370 -5.33 -5.54 15.81
CA GLU A 370 -5.90 -5.98 14.51
C GLU A 370 -4.79 -6.35 13.51
N MET A 371 -3.70 -5.57 13.45
CA MET A 371 -2.56 -5.88 12.59
C MET A 371 -1.83 -7.17 13.02
N VAL A 372 -1.67 -7.39 14.33
CA VAL A 372 -1.13 -8.64 14.88
C VAL A 372 -2.06 -9.81 14.56
N GLY A 373 -3.38 -9.64 14.72
CA GLY A 373 -4.39 -10.63 14.35
C GLY A 373 -4.28 -11.03 12.88
N TYR A 374 -4.10 -10.08 11.97
CA TYR A 374 -3.82 -10.36 10.56
C TYR A 374 -2.53 -11.19 10.37
N CYS A 375 -1.43 -10.78 11.01
CA CYS A 375 -0.14 -11.47 10.90
C CYS A 375 -0.17 -12.90 11.48
N THR A 376 -1.08 -13.17 12.42
CA THR A 376 -1.18 -14.45 13.11
C THR A 376 -2.34 -15.32 12.59
N SER A 377 -3.16 -14.78 11.70
CA SER A 377 -4.34 -15.45 11.15
C SER A 377 -4.00 -16.75 10.42
N THR A 378 -4.85 -17.75 10.60
CA THR A 378 -4.89 -19.00 9.82
C THR A 378 -6.07 -19.06 8.87
N THR A 379 -6.86 -17.98 8.82
CA THR A 379 -7.98 -17.83 7.89
C THR A 379 -7.57 -16.98 6.69
N CYS A 380 -8.44 -16.83 5.71
CA CYS A 380 -8.18 -16.07 4.50
C CYS A 380 -7.67 -14.65 4.81
N LEU A 381 -6.43 -14.33 4.44
CA LEU A 381 -5.83 -13.01 4.69
C LEU A 381 -6.56 -11.88 3.95
N ARG A 382 -7.04 -12.16 2.74
CA ARG A 382 -7.85 -11.19 1.98
C ARG A 382 -9.14 -10.84 2.70
N ASN A 383 -9.88 -11.86 3.15
CA ASN A 383 -11.12 -11.64 3.88
C ASN A 383 -10.89 -10.94 5.23
N TYR A 384 -9.74 -11.17 5.86
CA TYR A 384 -9.39 -10.46 7.07
C TYR A 384 -9.32 -8.93 6.82
N ILE A 385 -8.64 -8.51 5.73
CA ILE A 385 -8.57 -7.11 5.31
C ILE A 385 -9.96 -6.57 4.97
N LEU A 386 -10.72 -7.29 4.15
CA LEU A 386 -12.05 -6.87 3.69
C LEU A 386 -13.02 -6.70 4.87
N ASN A 387 -13.02 -7.66 5.80
CA ASN A 387 -13.86 -7.61 7.02
C ASN A 387 -13.48 -6.43 7.91
N TYR A 388 -12.19 -6.11 8.04
CA TYR A 388 -11.72 -4.95 8.79
C TYR A 388 -12.30 -3.63 8.25
N PHE A 389 -12.45 -3.52 6.93
CA PHE A 389 -13.07 -2.36 6.27
C PHE A 389 -14.60 -2.46 6.14
N GLY A 390 -15.24 -3.47 6.75
CA GLY A 390 -16.69 -3.63 6.76
C GLY A 390 -17.27 -4.35 5.53
N GLU A 391 -16.42 -4.97 4.71
CA GLU A 391 -16.82 -5.75 3.54
C GLU A 391 -16.75 -7.25 3.89
N TYR A 392 -17.87 -7.84 4.28
CA TYR A 392 -17.89 -9.20 4.81
C TYR A 392 -17.94 -10.26 3.72
N HIS A 393 -16.91 -11.11 3.70
CA HIS A 393 -16.81 -12.28 2.83
C HIS A 393 -16.52 -13.54 3.64
N THR A 394 -17.18 -14.64 3.28
CA THR A 394 -17.04 -15.94 3.96
C THR A 394 -16.24 -16.96 3.15
N ASN A 395 -16.14 -16.78 1.83
CA ASN A 395 -15.47 -17.72 0.93
C ASN A 395 -13.96 -17.50 0.92
N GLU A 396 -13.19 -18.59 0.84
CA GLU A 396 -11.74 -18.53 0.67
C GLU A 396 -11.37 -17.90 -0.67
N CYS A 397 -10.41 -16.97 -0.65
CA CYS A 397 -9.99 -16.24 -1.87
C CYS A 397 -9.13 -17.07 -2.82
N LYS A 398 -8.57 -18.22 -2.37
CA LYS A 398 -7.62 -19.07 -3.11
C LYS A 398 -6.39 -18.31 -3.68
N ASN A 399 -6.17 -17.08 -3.24
CA ASN A 399 -5.08 -16.20 -3.68
C ASN A 399 -4.43 -15.47 -2.50
N CYS A 400 -4.13 -16.21 -1.41
CA CYS A 400 -3.32 -15.73 -0.29
C CYS A 400 -2.60 -16.90 0.38
N SER A 401 -1.51 -16.63 1.10
CA SER A 401 -0.71 -17.68 1.71
C SER A 401 -1.47 -18.53 2.74
N ALA A 402 -2.51 -18.01 3.37
CA ALA A 402 -3.33 -18.79 4.30
C ALA A 402 -4.26 -19.76 3.55
N CYS A 403 -4.89 -19.35 2.44
CA CYS A 403 -5.75 -20.24 1.65
C CYS A 403 -4.99 -21.31 0.89
N LEU A 404 -3.70 -21.10 0.57
CA LEU A 404 -2.87 -22.09 -0.12
C LEU A 404 -2.28 -23.13 0.85
N LYS A 405 -2.35 -22.89 2.16
CA LYS A 405 -1.90 -23.82 3.18
C LYS A 405 -3.05 -24.74 3.59
N GLU A 406 -2.79 -26.03 3.63
CA GLU A 406 -3.69 -26.99 4.24
C GLU A 406 -3.54 -26.98 5.76
N TYR A 407 -4.61 -26.67 6.49
CA TYR A 407 -4.64 -26.68 7.95
C TYR A 407 -5.50 -27.82 8.47
N LYS A 408 -4.99 -28.52 9.49
CA LYS A 408 -5.74 -29.51 10.24
C LYS A 408 -5.99 -29.02 11.66
N LEU A 409 -7.23 -29.15 12.13
CA LEU A 409 -7.54 -28.92 13.53
C LEU A 409 -6.94 -30.08 14.35
N THR A 410 -5.98 -29.76 15.22
CA THR A 410 -5.21 -30.74 15.97
C THR A 410 -5.33 -30.45 17.46
N ASP A 411 -5.60 -31.47 18.26
CA ASP A 411 -5.50 -31.36 19.72
C ASP A 411 -4.02 -31.27 20.10
N VAL A 412 -3.63 -30.14 20.66
CA VAL A 412 -2.28 -29.83 21.08
C VAL A 412 -2.15 -29.69 22.59
N THR A 413 -3.15 -30.18 23.34
CA THR A 413 -3.19 -30.03 24.80
C THR A 413 -1.94 -30.59 25.47
N VAL A 414 -1.59 -31.84 25.20
CA VAL A 414 -0.41 -32.48 25.78
C VAL A 414 0.90 -31.85 25.34
N ASP A 415 1.01 -31.48 24.07
CA ASP A 415 2.19 -30.77 23.55
C ASP A 415 2.37 -29.41 24.18
N SER A 416 1.27 -28.67 24.36
CA SER A 416 1.27 -27.39 25.05
C SER A 416 1.67 -27.52 26.53
N GLN A 417 1.15 -28.53 27.22
CA GLN A 417 1.57 -28.84 28.60
C GLN A 417 3.07 -29.11 28.71
N LYS A 418 3.64 -29.92 27.77
CA LYS A 418 5.09 -30.20 27.70
C LYS A 418 5.91 -28.91 27.52
N ILE A 419 5.48 -28.04 26.58
CA ILE A 419 6.14 -26.76 26.29
C ILE A 419 6.08 -25.81 27.51
N LEU A 420 4.88 -25.59 28.05
CA LEU A 420 4.67 -24.70 29.21
C LEU A 420 5.42 -25.20 30.45
N SER A 421 5.42 -26.51 30.70
CA SER A 421 6.19 -27.12 31.78
C SER A 421 7.69 -26.94 31.59
N CYS A 422 8.19 -27.05 30.38
CA CYS A 422 9.61 -26.83 30.08
C CYS A 422 10.02 -25.38 30.36
N ILE A 423 9.20 -24.41 29.95
CA ILE A 423 9.45 -22.97 30.21
C ILE A 423 9.53 -22.70 31.72
N ILE A 424 8.60 -23.25 32.51
CA ILE A 424 8.59 -23.08 33.97
C ILE A 424 9.82 -23.74 34.60
N ARG A 425 10.11 -24.99 34.26
CA ARG A 425 11.21 -25.76 34.84
C ARG A 425 12.59 -25.21 34.49
N THR A 426 12.72 -24.55 33.35
CA THR A 426 13.95 -23.84 32.97
C THR A 426 14.03 -22.41 33.56
N GLY A 427 13.12 -22.08 34.48
CA GLY A 427 13.11 -20.82 35.23
C GLY A 427 12.68 -19.60 34.40
N GLN A 428 12.03 -19.81 33.26
CA GLN A 428 11.55 -18.73 32.35
C GLN A 428 12.69 -17.78 31.92
N ARG A 429 13.88 -18.33 31.66
CA ARG A 429 15.11 -17.56 31.34
C ARG A 429 15.62 -17.78 29.92
N PHE A 430 14.93 -18.59 29.13
CA PHE A 430 15.40 -18.99 27.80
C PHE A 430 14.37 -18.64 26.71
N GLY A 431 14.87 -18.33 25.51
CA GLY A 431 14.06 -18.07 24.34
C GLY A 431 13.65 -19.35 23.59
N THR A 432 12.81 -19.16 22.57
CA THR A 432 12.21 -20.23 21.73
C THR A 432 13.24 -21.27 21.26
N SER A 433 14.40 -20.81 20.76
CA SER A 433 15.44 -21.69 20.22
C SER A 433 16.00 -22.66 21.27
N THR A 434 16.21 -22.18 22.50
CA THR A 434 16.73 -23.04 23.58
C THR A 434 15.65 -23.96 24.13
N ILE A 435 14.42 -23.46 24.36
CA ILE A 435 13.31 -24.29 24.84
C ILE A 435 13.01 -25.43 23.84
N SER A 436 12.93 -25.11 22.53
CA SER A 436 12.72 -26.15 21.52
C SER A 436 13.88 -27.18 21.42
N ALA A 437 15.11 -26.73 21.67
CA ALA A 437 16.26 -27.61 21.71
C ALA A 437 16.21 -28.55 22.92
N VAL A 438 15.80 -28.07 24.10
CA VAL A 438 15.59 -28.90 25.30
C VAL A 438 14.52 -29.97 25.04
N LEU A 439 13.35 -29.55 24.54
CA LEU A 439 12.23 -30.44 24.26
C LEU A 439 12.55 -31.51 23.21
N ALA A 440 13.32 -31.17 22.21
CA ALA A 440 13.76 -32.08 21.16
C ALA A 440 14.94 -33.00 21.58
N GLY A 441 15.52 -32.77 22.76
CA GLY A 441 16.69 -33.56 23.23
C GLY A 441 17.99 -33.24 22.49
N SER A 442 18.21 -31.99 22.12
CA SER A 442 19.40 -31.54 21.40
C SER A 442 20.69 -31.74 22.22
N LYS A 443 21.74 -32.23 21.56
CA LYS A 443 23.07 -32.41 22.14
C LYS A 443 23.98 -31.16 21.94
N SER A 444 23.43 -29.97 21.77
CA SER A 444 24.21 -28.74 21.57
C SER A 444 24.97 -28.34 22.85
N GLU A 445 26.15 -27.75 22.70
CA GLU A 445 27.03 -27.30 23.78
C GLU A 445 26.30 -26.45 24.82
N ASN A 446 25.45 -25.54 24.37
CA ASN A 446 24.67 -24.65 25.25
C ASN A 446 23.73 -25.43 26.20
N ILE A 447 23.14 -26.56 25.75
CA ILE A 447 22.27 -27.39 26.58
C ILE A 447 23.05 -27.97 27.77
N TYR A 448 24.25 -28.46 27.52
CA TYR A 448 25.14 -29.02 28.57
C TYR A 448 25.73 -27.92 29.44
N LYS A 449 26.15 -26.80 28.87
CA LYS A 449 26.69 -25.64 29.60
C LYS A 449 25.74 -25.14 30.68
N TYR A 450 24.44 -25.05 30.34
CA TYR A 450 23.40 -24.62 31.29
C TYR A 450 22.73 -25.78 32.03
N ARG A 451 23.26 -27.01 31.94
CA ARG A 451 22.74 -28.24 32.56
C ARG A 451 21.25 -28.48 32.27
N LEU A 452 20.77 -28.09 31.10
CA LEU A 452 19.36 -28.22 30.67
C LEU A 452 19.04 -29.69 30.31
N ASN A 453 20.03 -30.50 30.01
CA ASN A 453 19.91 -31.94 29.83
C ASN A 453 19.46 -32.69 31.11
N ASN A 454 19.59 -32.08 32.30
CA ASN A 454 19.13 -32.64 33.57
C ASN A 454 17.66 -32.29 33.89
N GLN A 455 16.99 -31.50 33.06
CA GLN A 455 15.59 -31.19 33.24
C GLN A 455 14.71 -32.40 32.87
N SER A 456 13.66 -32.63 33.67
CA SER A 456 12.70 -33.72 33.38
C SER A 456 11.95 -33.54 32.06
N THR A 457 12.03 -32.35 31.47
CA THR A 457 11.43 -32.01 30.17
C THR A 457 12.43 -32.16 28.99
N TYR A 458 13.66 -32.61 29.26
CA TYR A 458 14.64 -32.84 28.19
C TYR A 458 14.26 -34.06 27.34
N GLY A 459 14.12 -33.82 26.04
CA GLY A 459 13.83 -34.88 25.06
C GLY A 459 12.39 -35.41 25.07
N ILE A 460 11.46 -34.83 25.86
CA ILE A 460 10.08 -35.36 25.93
C ILE A 460 9.24 -35.11 24.65
N MET A 461 9.79 -34.39 23.69
CA MET A 461 9.22 -34.19 22.33
C MET A 461 10.24 -34.57 21.23
N SER A 462 11.12 -35.52 21.52
CA SER A 462 12.12 -36.01 20.54
C SER A 462 11.49 -36.71 19.33
N ASP A 463 10.23 -37.10 19.42
CA ASP A 463 9.39 -37.64 18.34
C ASP A 463 8.99 -36.57 17.30
N LYS A 464 9.12 -35.31 17.65
CA LYS A 464 8.75 -34.17 16.80
C LYS A 464 9.95 -33.42 16.23
N ARG A 465 9.83 -32.98 14.97
CA ARG A 465 10.83 -32.07 14.40
C ARG A 465 10.83 -30.74 15.16
N ARG A 466 12.02 -30.18 15.37
CA ARG A 466 12.20 -28.93 16.08
C ARG A 466 11.41 -27.75 15.43
N THR A 467 11.19 -27.81 14.13
CA THR A 467 10.34 -26.84 13.40
C THR A 467 8.89 -26.87 13.88
N VAL A 468 8.33 -28.06 14.13
CA VAL A 468 6.97 -28.22 14.68
C VAL A 468 6.88 -27.71 16.10
N ILE A 469 7.89 -27.97 16.94
CA ILE A 469 7.94 -27.44 18.32
C ILE A 469 7.99 -25.91 18.30
N ASN A 470 8.80 -25.32 17.41
CA ASN A 470 8.87 -23.85 17.25
C ASN A 470 7.53 -23.26 16.78
N GLU A 471 6.81 -23.93 15.87
CA GLU A 471 5.49 -23.50 15.43
C GLU A 471 4.49 -23.52 16.59
N LEU A 472 4.46 -24.58 17.39
CA LEU A 472 3.60 -24.65 18.57
C LEU A 472 3.93 -23.56 19.59
N ILE A 473 5.21 -23.29 19.87
CA ILE A 473 5.62 -22.19 20.76
C ILE A 473 5.13 -20.85 20.20
N THR A 474 5.29 -20.62 18.91
CA THR A 474 4.85 -19.40 18.26
C THR A 474 3.33 -19.23 18.37
N ARG A 475 2.56 -20.30 18.14
CA ARG A 475 1.09 -20.28 18.32
C ARG A 475 0.68 -20.00 19.75
N LEU A 476 1.38 -20.56 20.73
CA LEU A 476 1.13 -20.28 22.14
C LEU A 476 1.44 -18.82 22.52
N ILE A 477 2.41 -18.20 21.83
CA ILE A 477 2.69 -16.75 21.96
C ILE A 477 1.56 -15.93 21.33
N ASP A 478 1.17 -16.25 20.09
CA ASP A 478 0.11 -15.58 19.35
C ASP A 478 -1.23 -15.58 20.10
N GLU A 479 -1.54 -16.69 20.76
CA GLU A 479 -2.75 -16.84 21.58
C GLU A 479 -2.57 -16.39 23.03
N GLU A 480 -1.48 -15.71 23.35
CA GLU A 480 -1.18 -15.15 24.67
C GLU A 480 -1.10 -16.18 25.82
N TYR A 481 -0.85 -17.46 25.54
CA TYR A 481 -0.51 -18.43 26.56
C TYR A 481 0.94 -18.28 27.05
N ILE A 482 1.81 -17.76 26.21
CA ILE A 482 3.20 -17.44 26.48
C ILE A 482 3.44 -15.98 26.12
N THR A 483 4.20 -15.25 26.94
CA THR A 483 4.74 -13.93 26.56
C THR A 483 6.23 -14.04 26.32
N GLN A 484 6.75 -13.13 25.52
CA GLN A 484 8.17 -12.99 25.23
C GLN A 484 8.65 -11.63 25.74
N THR A 485 9.78 -11.58 26.46
CA THR A 485 10.34 -10.31 26.96
C THR A 485 10.90 -9.46 25.83
N GLU A 486 11.03 -8.15 26.08
CA GLU A 486 11.46 -7.14 25.10
C GLU A 486 12.98 -6.95 25.03
N ASP A 487 13.75 -7.74 25.78
CA ASP A 487 15.20 -7.62 25.89
C ASP A 487 15.93 -8.02 24.60
N LYS A 488 17.21 -7.64 24.50
CA LYS A 488 18.11 -8.04 23.39
C LYS A 488 18.13 -9.56 23.18
N TYR A 489 17.87 -10.34 24.22
CA TYR A 489 17.75 -11.79 24.21
C TYR A 489 16.39 -12.20 24.77
N PRO A 490 15.33 -12.20 23.94
CA PRO A 490 13.97 -12.45 24.40
C PRO A 490 13.81 -13.80 25.08
N VAL A 491 13.19 -13.83 26.25
CA VAL A 491 12.90 -15.06 27.01
C VAL A 491 11.40 -15.31 27.09
N LEU A 492 11.02 -16.58 27.17
CA LEU A 492 9.63 -17.01 27.25
C LEU A 492 9.14 -17.03 28.71
N LYS A 493 7.95 -16.49 28.93
CA LYS A 493 7.24 -16.52 30.22
C LYS A 493 5.82 -17.03 30.06
N VAL A 494 5.36 -17.83 31.01
CA VAL A 494 4.01 -18.39 31.02
C VAL A 494 3.03 -17.34 31.59
N THR A 495 1.86 -17.19 30.94
CA THR A 495 0.80 -16.26 31.41
C THR A 495 -0.20 -16.96 32.33
N GLN A 496 -1.06 -16.18 33.00
CA GLN A 496 -2.16 -16.71 33.80
C GLN A 496 -3.12 -17.60 32.99
N LYS A 497 -3.31 -17.32 31.70
CA LYS A 497 -4.14 -18.07 30.75
C LYS A 497 -3.69 -19.53 30.57
N SER A 498 -2.44 -19.84 30.84
CA SER A 498 -1.85 -21.16 30.65
C SER A 498 -2.10 -22.14 31.79
N TYR A 499 -2.40 -21.67 32.98
CA TYR A 499 -2.55 -22.54 34.15
C TYR A 499 -3.70 -23.57 34.04
N PRO A 500 -4.87 -23.26 33.48
CA PRO A 500 -5.92 -24.26 33.25
C PRO A 500 -5.47 -25.41 32.35
N ILE A 501 -4.63 -25.12 31.33
CA ILE A 501 -4.07 -26.15 30.43
C ILE A 501 -3.06 -27.02 31.21
N LEU A 502 -2.13 -26.38 31.95
CA LEU A 502 -1.15 -27.08 32.78
C LEU A 502 -1.80 -28.02 33.80
N LYS A 503 -2.94 -27.62 34.36
CA LYS A 503 -3.70 -28.41 35.34
C LYS A 503 -4.61 -29.46 34.68
N GLY A 504 -4.66 -29.57 33.35
CA GLY A 504 -5.55 -30.48 32.65
C GLY A 504 -7.04 -30.13 32.74
N GLN A 505 -7.36 -28.88 33.11
CA GLN A 505 -8.73 -28.40 33.26
C GLN A 505 -9.32 -27.86 31.93
N LYS A 506 -8.46 -27.63 30.92
CA LYS A 506 -8.84 -27.12 29.61
C LYS A 506 -8.05 -27.83 28.52
N SER A 507 -8.73 -28.33 27.51
CA SER A 507 -8.11 -28.80 26.27
C SER A 507 -7.80 -27.62 25.33
N LEU A 508 -6.79 -27.79 24.50
CA LEU A 508 -6.36 -26.80 23.51
C LEU A 508 -6.29 -27.43 22.12
N THR A 509 -7.07 -26.90 21.21
CA THR A 509 -7.09 -27.31 19.80
C THR A 509 -6.60 -26.16 18.94
N MET A 510 -5.65 -26.42 18.04
CA MET A 510 -5.08 -25.42 17.13
C MET A 510 -5.16 -25.86 15.68
N ARG A 511 -5.29 -24.91 14.78
CA ARG A 511 -5.14 -25.14 13.33
C ARG A 511 -3.63 -25.16 12.99
N LEU A 512 -3.09 -26.34 12.74
CA LEU A 512 -1.70 -26.53 12.35
C LEU A 512 -1.59 -26.82 10.85
N ALA A 513 -0.59 -26.24 10.20
CA ALA A 513 -0.32 -26.48 8.78
C ALA A 513 0.13 -27.94 8.57
N VAL A 514 -0.50 -28.63 7.62
CA VAL A 514 -0.21 -30.05 7.30
C VAL A 514 0.87 -30.17 6.23
N LYS A 515 0.95 -29.17 5.30
CA LYS A 515 1.95 -29.10 4.22
C LYS A 515 2.53 -27.71 4.13
N GLU A 516 3.83 -27.67 3.83
CA GLU A 516 4.48 -26.46 3.33
C GLU A 516 3.87 -26.06 1.98
N GLU A 517 3.87 -24.76 1.71
CA GLU A 517 3.19 -24.05 0.63
C GLU A 517 3.03 -24.86 -0.68
N LEU A 518 1.82 -24.93 -1.17
CA LEU A 518 1.55 -25.30 -2.55
C LEU A 518 2.19 -24.21 -3.44
N HIS A 519 3.05 -24.62 -4.36
CA HIS A 519 3.58 -23.70 -5.36
C HIS A 519 2.43 -23.06 -6.12
N ARG A 520 2.35 -21.75 -6.06
CA ARG A 520 1.43 -20.99 -6.89
C ARG A 520 1.92 -21.11 -8.33
N GLU A 521 1.14 -21.70 -9.20
CA GLU A 521 1.31 -21.48 -10.64
C GLU A 521 0.95 -20.01 -10.92
N ILE A 522 1.97 -19.20 -11.12
CA ILE A 522 1.78 -17.82 -11.58
C ILE A 522 1.32 -17.96 -13.03
N GLN A 523 0.02 -17.78 -13.26
CA GLN A 523 -0.50 -17.62 -14.62
C GLN A 523 0.03 -16.27 -15.14
N HIS A 524 1.19 -16.31 -15.75
CA HIS A 524 1.60 -15.25 -16.66
C HIS A 524 0.69 -15.35 -17.88
N THR A 525 -0.05 -14.30 -18.20
CA THR A 525 -0.58 -14.15 -19.55
C THR A 525 0.61 -14.30 -20.49
N GLU A 526 0.63 -15.37 -21.30
CA GLU A 526 1.67 -15.60 -22.29
C GLU A 526 1.66 -14.45 -23.30
N VAL A 527 2.37 -13.41 -22.98
CA VAL A 527 2.66 -12.33 -23.92
C VAL A 527 4.04 -12.62 -24.49
N ASP A 528 4.19 -12.47 -25.80
CA ASP A 528 5.49 -12.67 -26.43
C ASP A 528 6.51 -11.70 -25.83
N LYS A 529 7.43 -12.28 -25.07
CA LYS A 529 8.41 -11.52 -24.30
C LYS A 529 9.33 -10.70 -25.19
N VAL A 530 9.63 -11.19 -26.40
CA VAL A 530 10.54 -10.50 -27.34
C VAL A 530 9.92 -9.19 -27.81
N LEU A 531 8.65 -9.20 -28.22
CA LEU A 531 7.96 -7.98 -28.63
C LEU A 531 7.75 -7.04 -27.44
N PHE A 532 7.36 -7.57 -26.29
CA PHE A 532 7.16 -6.76 -25.09
C PHE A 532 8.43 -6.00 -24.69
N ASP A 533 9.59 -6.68 -24.70
CA ASP A 533 10.88 -6.07 -24.36
C ASP A 533 11.28 -4.99 -25.40
N LYS A 534 11.10 -5.25 -26.72
CA LYS A 534 11.30 -4.24 -27.78
C LYS A 534 10.43 -2.98 -27.55
N LEU A 535 9.13 -3.17 -27.23
CA LEU A 535 8.21 -2.05 -26.95
C LEU A 535 8.56 -1.30 -25.67
N LYS A 536 8.98 -2.02 -24.61
CA LYS A 536 9.42 -1.43 -23.33
C LYS A 536 10.67 -0.57 -23.52
N GLU A 537 11.63 -1.03 -24.30
CA GLU A 537 12.85 -0.29 -24.63
C GLU A 537 12.52 0.99 -25.42
N ARG A 538 11.63 0.89 -26.44
CA ARG A 538 11.17 2.07 -27.18
C ARG A 538 10.46 3.07 -26.29
N ARG A 539 9.56 2.61 -25.42
CA ARG A 539 8.89 3.44 -24.43
C ARG A 539 9.89 4.20 -23.56
N LYS A 540 10.89 3.51 -23.03
CA LYS A 540 11.96 4.11 -22.19
C LYS A 540 12.70 5.21 -22.94
N TYR A 541 13.12 4.96 -24.18
CA TYR A 541 13.79 5.97 -25.02
C TYR A 541 12.93 7.23 -25.19
N LEU A 542 11.62 7.07 -25.47
CA LEU A 542 10.70 8.20 -25.66
C LEU A 542 10.43 8.94 -24.34
N ALA A 543 10.38 8.23 -23.23
CA ALA A 543 10.22 8.79 -21.89
C ALA A 543 11.40 9.68 -21.49
N ASP A 544 12.63 9.18 -21.71
CA ASP A 544 13.86 9.94 -21.44
C ASP A 544 13.92 11.20 -22.31
N LYS A 545 13.58 11.10 -23.61
CA LYS A 545 13.53 12.25 -24.52
C LYS A 545 12.49 13.30 -24.11
N ALA A 546 11.37 12.86 -23.56
CA ALA A 546 10.29 13.75 -23.10
C ALA A 546 10.45 14.21 -21.64
N SER A 547 11.46 13.70 -20.91
CA SER A 547 11.69 13.92 -19.49
C SER A 547 10.45 13.60 -18.63
N VAL A 548 9.80 12.46 -18.93
CA VAL A 548 8.62 11.97 -18.20
C VAL A 548 8.81 10.50 -17.81
N PRO A 549 8.13 10.01 -16.77
CA PRO A 549 8.15 8.59 -16.43
C PRO A 549 7.65 7.70 -17.57
N PRO A 550 8.22 6.50 -17.77
CA PRO A 550 7.84 5.59 -18.86
C PRO A 550 6.36 5.24 -18.89
N TYR A 551 5.73 5.05 -17.74
CA TYR A 551 4.30 4.72 -17.65
C TYR A 551 3.37 5.87 -18.07
N VAL A 552 3.84 7.11 -18.08
CA VAL A 552 3.07 8.27 -18.57
C VAL A 552 2.87 8.17 -20.08
N ILE A 553 3.85 7.61 -20.81
CA ILE A 553 3.72 7.30 -22.23
C ILE A 553 2.72 6.16 -22.41
N PHE A 554 3.06 4.96 -21.92
CA PHE A 554 2.17 3.79 -21.89
C PHE A 554 2.44 2.94 -20.65
N SER A 555 1.38 2.43 -20.01
CA SER A 555 1.50 1.42 -18.94
C SER A 555 1.97 0.08 -19.49
N ASP A 556 2.46 -0.80 -18.64
CA ASP A 556 2.78 -2.19 -19.03
C ASP A 556 1.54 -2.92 -19.55
N ALA A 557 0.36 -2.65 -18.99
CA ALA A 557 -0.91 -3.17 -19.50
C ALA A 557 -1.18 -2.75 -20.95
N SER A 558 -0.90 -1.49 -21.30
CA SER A 558 -1.02 -1.01 -22.70
C SER A 558 -0.03 -1.71 -23.62
N LEU A 559 1.22 -1.92 -23.20
CA LEU A 559 2.22 -2.65 -23.99
C LEU A 559 1.82 -4.13 -24.20
N ARG A 560 1.27 -4.78 -23.15
CA ARG A 560 0.73 -6.15 -23.27
C ARG A 560 -0.45 -6.23 -24.23
N ASP A 561 -1.35 -5.25 -24.18
CA ASP A 561 -2.49 -5.17 -25.11
C ASP A 561 -2.01 -4.94 -26.57
N MET A 562 -0.93 -4.16 -26.77
CA MET A 562 -0.25 -4.04 -28.08
C MET A 562 0.33 -5.39 -28.56
N CYS A 563 0.97 -6.15 -27.68
CA CYS A 563 1.48 -7.48 -28.00
C CYS A 563 0.36 -8.48 -28.34
N ALA A 564 -0.78 -8.39 -27.66
CA ALA A 564 -1.92 -9.28 -27.90
C ALA A 564 -2.68 -8.94 -29.19
N LYS A 565 -2.91 -7.65 -29.48
CA LYS A 565 -3.72 -7.17 -30.60
C LYS A 565 -2.91 -6.91 -31.88
N LEU A 566 -1.59 -6.75 -31.79
CA LEU A 566 -0.67 -6.47 -32.88
C LEU A 566 -1.16 -5.36 -33.83
N PRO A 567 -1.41 -4.12 -33.36
CA PRO A 567 -1.93 -3.04 -34.18
C PRO A 567 -0.93 -2.65 -35.27
N THR A 568 -1.37 -2.66 -36.53
CA THR A 568 -0.54 -2.35 -37.72
C THR A 568 -0.90 -1.03 -38.40
N ASN A 569 -1.93 -0.35 -37.94
CA ASN A 569 -2.36 0.96 -38.41
C ASN A 569 -2.85 1.84 -37.24
N GLU A 570 -3.07 3.12 -37.53
CA GLU A 570 -3.45 4.10 -36.50
C GLU A 570 -4.83 3.82 -35.88
N ASN A 571 -5.78 3.26 -36.66
CA ASN A 571 -7.11 2.93 -36.16
C ASN A 571 -7.07 1.74 -35.18
N ASP A 572 -6.28 0.72 -35.47
CA ASP A 572 -6.08 -0.41 -34.55
C ASP A 572 -5.29 0.00 -33.31
N PHE A 573 -4.33 0.92 -33.46
CA PHE A 573 -3.57 1.46 -32.36
C PHE A 573 -4.45 2.24 -31.37
N LEU A 574 -5.48 2.94 -31.85
CA LEU A 574 -6.46 3.63 -31.01
C LEU A 574 -7.36 2.66 -30.21
N ARG A 575 -7.44 1.37 -30.59
CA ARG A 575 -8.18 0.34 -29.84
C ARG A 575 -7.39 -0.28 -28.69
N ILE A 576 -6.14 0.13 -28.52
CA ILE A 576 -5.31 -0.31 -27.39
C ILE A 576 -5.75 0.42 -26.11
N SER A 577 -5.91 -0.33 -25.04
CA SER A 577 -6.29 0.23 -23.74
C SER A 577 -5.26 1.26 -23.24
N GLY A 578 -5.73 2.43 -22.81
CA GLY A 578 -4.88 3.54 -22.37
C GLY A 578 -4.27 4.38 -23.51
N VAL A 579 -4.70 4.16 -24.76
CA VAL A 579 -4.33 4.97 -25.92
C VAL A 579 -5.49 5.90 -26.31
N GLY A 580 -5.43 7.14 -25.85
CA GLY A 580 -6.31 8.21 -26.30
C GLY A 580 -5.81 8.87 -27.57
N ILE A 581 -6.62 9.74 -28.19
CA ILE A 581 -6.33 10.42 -29.47
C ILE A 581 -4.97 11.12 -29.43
N LYS A 582 -4.65 11.87 -28.37
CA LYS A 582 -3.38 12.58 -28.24
C LYS A 582 -2.16 11.67 -28.18
N LYS A 583 -2.29 10.54 -27.51
CA LYS A 583 -1.21 9.54 -27.47
C LYS A 583 -1.06 8.82 -28.80
N GLN A 584 -2.15 8.52 -29.49
CA GLN A 584 -2.11 7.96 -30.82
C GLN A 584 -1.42 8.90 -31.82
N GLU A 585 -1.81 10.18 -31.91
CA GLU A 585 -1.18 11.20 -32.77
C GLU A 585 0.34 11.30 -32.52
N LYS A 586 0.76 11.21 -31.25
CA LYS A 586 2.14 11.44 -30.84
C LYS A 586 3.04 10.20 -30.97
N TYR A 587 2.49 9.00 -30.70
CA TYR A 587 3.31 7.81 -30.50
C TYR A 587 3.02 6.67 -31.49
N ALA A 588 1.93 6.68 -32.26
CA ALA A 588 1.61 5.60 -33.18
C ALA A 588 2.76 5.32 -34.18
N LYS A 589 3.37 6.37 -34.70
CA LYS A 589 4.51 6.29 -35.64
C LYS A 589 5.77 5.67 -35.05
N GLU A 590 5.86 5.60 -33.74
CA GLU A 590 7.02 5.08 -32.99
C GLU A 590 6.85 3.58 -32.65
N PHE A 591 5.61 3.11 -32.45
CA PHE A 591 5.33 1.74 -32.01
C PHE A 591 4.84 0.83 -33.15
N ILE A 592 4.02 1.33 -34.07
CA ILE A 592 3.48 0.54 -35.19
C ILE A 592 4.58 -0.11 -36.05
N PRO A 593 5.68 0.58 -36.41
CA PRO A 593 6.74 -0.06 -37.21
C PRO A 593 7.36 -1.27 -36.50
N ILE A 594 7.62 -1.18 -35.19
CA ILE A 594 8.19 -2.27 -34.38
C ILE A 594 7.25 -3.50 -34.39
N ILE A 595 5.94 -3.25 -34.27
CA ILE A 595 4.93 -4.31 -34.28
C ILE A 595 4.80 -4.95 -35.66
N LYS A 596 4.89 -4.15 -36.76
CA LYS A 596 4.89 -4.66 -38.13
C LYS A 596 6.10 -5.54 -38.40
N GLU A 597 7.31 -5.05 -38.11
CA GLU A 597 8.55 -5.81 -38.25
C GLU A 597 8.48 -7.14 -37.50
N TYR A 598 8.05 -7.12 -36.24
CA TYR A 598 7.88 -8.34 -35.46
C TYR A 598 6.86 -9.31 -36.10
N LYS A 599 5.75 -8.79 -36.64
CA LYS A 599 4.73 -9.61 -37.31
C LYS A 599 5.26 -10.26 -38.57
N GLU A 600 6.06 -9.52 -39.38
CA GLU A 600 6.70 -10.01 -40.60
C GLU A 600 7.80 -11.06 -40.31
N GLU A 601 8.49 -10.93 -39.16
CA GLU A 601 9.52 -11.89 -38.70
C GLU A 601 8.92 -13.23 -38.22
N LYS A 602 7.68 -13.24 -37.75
CA LYS A 602 7.09 -14.38 -37.05
C LYS A 602 5.99 -15.11 -37.85
N PHE A 603 5.33 -14.42 -38.74
CA PHE A 603 4.21 -14.93 -39.56
C PHE A 603 4.46 -14.77 -41.05
#